data_02f6a1282c92f155367f4a52c5b13c7d
#
_entry.id   02f6a1282c92f155367f4a52c5b13c7d
#
_cell.length_a   1.000
_cell.length_b   1.000
_cell.length_c   1.000
_cell.angle_alpha   90.00
_cell.angle_beta   90.00
_cell.angle_gamma   90.00
#
_symmetry.space_group_name_H-M   'P 1'
#
loop_
_entity.id
_entity.type
_entity.pdbx_description
1 polymer ?
#
loop_
_entity_poly.entity_id
_entity_poly.type
_entity_poly.pdbx_seq_one_letter_code
_entity_poly.pdbx_strand_id
1 'polypeptide(L)'
;LSLHLKDRPPRISIRSEISPENSLFPRSWNCGRIEEIEWQIEISRRYIMGLFSKKKNEEVAIDELTPQIKTKLDELAQKGNQFEEEEQYEEAIQAWKEALSLIPEPQQFYSETIWFLAAIGDIYFQKKQYEKAHECFDKARGNLSGEGYGNPFVMLRLGECCLEIGDEKNATEYLLRAYMFEGREIFEPDEDGNDDGKKYFDYLRTHVENIE
;
A
#
# COMPACT_ATOMS: atom_id res chain seq x y z
N LEU A 1 18.40 27.00 -4.91
CA LEU A 1 17.36 26.90 -3.91
C LEU A 1 16.93 25.45 -3.91
N SER A 2 17.49 24.63 -2.99
CA SER A 2 17.15 23.22 -2.82
C SER A 2 15.81 23.15 -2.09
N LEU A 3 14.76 22.76 -2.80
CA LEU A 3 13.51 22.34 -2.19
C LEU A 3 13.73 20.97 -1.56
N HIS A 4 13.64 20.89 -0.27
CA HIS A 4 13.67 19.67 0.52
C HIS A 4 12.43 18.86 0.17
N LEU A 5 12.63 17.74 -0.49
CA LEU A 5 11.67 16.63 -0.64
C LEU A 5 11.46 15.98 0.75
N LYS A 6 10.63 16.60 1.60
CA LYS A 6 10.34 16.08 2.95
C LYS A 6 9.11 15.18 3.02
N ASP A 7 8.32 15.09 1.97
CA ASP A 7 7.02 14.43 2.01
C ASP A 7 6.95 13.22 1.07
N ARG A 8 7.90 12.30 1.21
CA ARG A 8 7.76 10.94 0.68
C ARG A 8 7.41 10.02 1.83
N PRO A 9 6.43 9.12 1.67
CA PRO A 9 6.30 8.00 2.58
C PRO A 9 7.69 7.33 2.72
N PRO A 10 8.09 6.87 3.91
CA PRO A 10 9.45 6.41 4.17
C PRO A 10 9.85 5.29 3.19
N ARG A 11 10.97 5.48 2.48
CA ARG A 11 11.60 4.42 1.72
C ARG A 11 12.16 3.39 2.68
N ILE A 12 11.50 2.27 2.83
CA ILE A 12 12.05 1.14 3.57
C ILE A 12 13.02 0.42 2.65
N SER A 13 14.30 0.53 2.96
CA SER A 13 15.34 -0.31 2.38
C SER A 13 15.28 -1.69 3.04
N ILE A 14 14.74 -2.68 2.38
CA ILE A 14 14.77 -4.06 2.86
C ILE A 14 16.19 -4.58 2.65
N ARG A 15 17.00 -4.59 3.71
CA ARG A 15 18.22 -5.40 3.77
C ARG A 15 17.79 -6.86 4.00
N SER A 16 18.03 -7.70 3.02
CA SER A 16 17.87 -9.15 3.09
C SER A 16 18.90 -9.75 4.03
N GLU A 17 18.56 -9.97 5.28
CA GLU A 17 19.21 -10.94 6.16
C GLU A 17 18.20 -11.41 7.21
N ILE A 18 17.33 -12.33 6.82
CA ILE A 18 16.58 -13.12 7.79
C ILE A 18 17.27 -14.48 7.88
N SER A 19 18.00 -14.68 8.98
CA SER A 19 18.54 -15.97 9.37
C SER A 19 17.41 -16.88 9.90
N PRO A 20 17.38 -18.18 9.58
CA PRO A 20 16.26 -19.08 9.90
C PRO A 20 16.07 -19.44 11.38
N GLU A 21 16.87 -18.90 12.29
CA GLU A 21 16.97 -19.38 13.68
C GLU A 21 16.21 -18.57 14.73
N ASN A 22 15.51 -17.47 14.38
CA ASN A 22 14.71 -16.71 15.34
C ASN A 22 13.22 -16.79 15.01
N SER A 23 12.61 -17.96 15.28
CA SER A 23 11.16 -18.10 15.27
C SER A 23 10.58 -17.59 16.60
N LEU A 24 10.22 -16.32 16.65
CA LEU A 24 9.44 -15.70 17.74
C LEU A 24 7.93 -15.85 17.53
N PHE A 25 7.48 -16.96 16.96
CA PHE A 25 6.05 -17.22 16.81
C PHE A 25 5.57 -18.20 17.89
N PRO A 26 4.50 -17.85 18.64
CA PRO A 26 3.87 -18.81 19.57
C PRO A 26 3.34 -20.02 18.80
N ARG A 27 3.64 -21.23 19.29
CA ARG A 27 3.21 -22.52 18.70
C ARG A 27 1.69 -22.78 18.68
N SER A 28 0.89 -21.79 19.02
CA SER A 28 -0.58 -21.88 19.07
C SER A 28 -1.29 -21.27 17.83
N TRP A 29 -0.55 -20.74 16.88
CA TRP A 29 -1.17 -20.23 15.64
C TRP A 29 -1.56 -21.41 14.76
N ASN A 30 -2.86 -21.52 14.53
CA ASN A 30 -3.51 -22.61 13.81
C ASN A 30 -2.87 -22.76 12.42
N CYS A 31 -2.22 -23.90 12.17
CA CYS A 31 -1.40 -24.22 11.00
C CYS A 31 -2.14 -24.05 9.64
N GLY A 32 -3.48 -24.04 9.64
CA GLY A 32 -4.30 -23.91 8.45
C GLY A 32 -4.24 -22.56 7.72
N ARG A 33 -3.82 -21.49 8.42
CA ARG A 33 -3.82 -20.14 7.85
C ARG A 33 -2.52 -19.80 7.11
N ILE A 34 -1.41 -20.39 7.54
CA ILE A 34 -0.10 -20.26 6.86
C ILE A 34 -0.13 -21.07 5.55
N GLU A 35 -0.71 -22.27 5.57
CA GLU A 35 -0.90 -23.09 4.37
C GLU A 35 -1.82 -22.40 3.34
N GLU A 36 -2.82 -21.63 3.80
CA GLU A 36 -3.72 -20.89 2.91
C GLU A 36 -3.03 -19.68 2.26
N ILE A 37 -2.12 -19.01 2.98
CA ILE A 37 -1.29 -17.93 2.44
C ILE A 37 -0.23 -18.48 1.48
N GLU A 38 0.45 -19.56 1.83
CA GLU A 38 1.39 -20.25 0.94
C GLU A 38 0.68 -20.78 -0.31
N TRP A 39 -0.55 -21.31 -0.15
CA TRP A 39 -1.38 -21.76 -1.25
C TRP A 39 -1.83 -20.60 -2.17
N GLN A 40 -2.19 -19.45 -1.61
CA GLN A 40 -2.52 -18.22 -2.36
C GLN A 40 -1.30 -17.71 -3.13
N ILE A 41 -0.12 -17.73 -2.53
CA ILE A 41 1.15 -17.35 -3.18
C ILE A 41 1.49 -18.36 -4.29
N GLU A 42 1.33 -19.65 -4.04
CA GLU A 42 1.60 -20.70 -5.02
C GLU A 42 0.57 -20.69 -6.17
N ILE A 43 -0.71 -20.43 -5.89
CA ILE A 43 -1.72 -20.24 -6.94
C ILE A 43 -1.43 -18.97 -7.75
N SER A 44 -1.07 -17.88 -7.11
CA SER A 44 -0.68 -16.66 -7.80
C SER A 44 0.54 -16.90 -8.70
N ARG A 45 1.55 -17.61 -8.19
CA ARG A 45 2.71 -18.05 -9.00
C ARG A 45 2.30 -18.97 -10.15
N ARG A 46 1.45 -19.96 -9.91
CA ARG A 46 0.98 -20.89 -10.96
C ARG A 46 0.07 -20.23 -11.98
N TYR A 47 -0.78 -19.29 -11.53
CA TYR A 47 -1.64 -18.53 -12.43
C TYR A 47 -0.83 -17.61 -13.32
N ILE A 48 0.14 -16.88 -12.74
CA ILE A 48 1.10 -16.07 -13.46
C ILE A 48 1.95 -16.95 -14.40
N MET A 49 2.53 -18.06 -13.91
CA MET A 49 3.28 -19.01 -14.74
C MET A 49 2.43 -19.67 -15.81
N GLY A 50 1.15 -19.94 -15.54
CA GLY A 50 0.21 -20.53 -16.51
C GLY A 50 -0.20 -19.58 -17.62
N LEU A 51 -0.32 -18.28 -17.33
CA LEU A 51 -0.56 -17.24 -18.34
C LEU A 51 0.65 -17.07 -19.27
N PHE A 52 1.87 -17.28 -18.75
CA PHE A 52 3.12 -17.18 -19.52
C PHE A 52 3.52 -18.48 -20.22
N SER A 53 2.94 -19.63 -19.84
CA SER A 53 3.26 -20.96 -20.42
C SER A 53 2.67 -21.21 -21.81
N LYS A 54 1.75 -20.40 -22.30
CA LYS A 54 1.09 -20.56 -23.61
C LYS A 54 1.64 -19.72 -24.75
N LYS A 55 2.58 -18.83 -24.50
CA LYS A 55 3.38 -18.17 -25.54
C LYS A 55 4.85 -18.38 -25.23
N LYS A 56 5.61 -18.87 -26.25
CA LYS A 56 7.07 -18.97 -26.24
C LYS A 56 7.70 -17.86 -25.39
N ASN A 57 8.56 -18.26 -24.44
CA ASN A 57 9.51 -17.46 -23.67
C ASN A 57 9.83 -16.05 -24.23
N GLU A 58 8.87 -15.16 -24.21
CA GLU A 58 9.16 -13.75 -24.09
C GLU A 58 9.08 -13.47 -22.59
N GLU A 59 10.23 -13.43 -21.91
CA GLU A 59 10.35 -12.72 -20.65
C GLU A 59 9.72 -11.37 -20.91
N VAL A 60 8.63 -11.04 -20.20
CA VAL A 60 8.12 -9.66 -20.18
C VAL A 60 9.18 -8.88 -19.44
N ALA A 61 10.18 -8.40 -20.18
CA ALA A 61 11.08 -7.39 -19.68
C ALA A 61 10.21 -6.17 -19.39
N ILE A 62 10.01 -5.88 -18.12
CA ILE A 62 9.37 -4.62 -17.70
C ILE A 62 10.43 -3.57 -17.96
N ASP A 63 10.24 -2.80 -19.01
CA ASP A 63 11.14 -1.70 -19.31
C ASP A 63 11.04 -0.66 -18.19
N GLU A 64 12.18 -0.20 -17.69
CA GLU A 64 12.19 0.92 -16.75
C GLU A 64 11.51 2.14 -17.37
N LEU A 65 10.80 2.91 -16.53
CA LEU A 65 10.21 4.17 -16.97
C LEU A 65 11.32 5.10 -17.52
N THR A 66 11.08 5.64 -18.72
CA THR A 66 12.03 6.57 -19.30
C THR A 66 12.22 7.82 -18.43
N PRO A 67 13.39 8.49 -18.48
CA PRO A 67 13.60 9.72 -17.70
C PRO A 67 12.54 10.79 -17.97
N GLN A 68 12.04 10.88 -19.21
CA GLN A 68 10.99 11.83 -19.59
C GLN A 68 9.66 11.52 -18.87
N ILE A 69 9.29 10.24 -18.79
CA ILE A 69 8.09 9.82 -18.03
C ILE A 69 8.28 10.14 -16.58
N LYS A 70 9.42 9.75 -15.97
CA LYS A 70 9.71 10.02 -14.55
C LYS A 70 9.60 11.51 -14.22
N THR A 71 10.21 12.39 -15.04
CA THR A 71 10.09 13.84 -14.86
C THR A 71 8.63 14.30 -14.92
N LYS A 72 7.84 13.75 -15.85
CA LYS A 72 6.43 14.14 -15.98
C LYS A 72 5.59 13.64 -14.80
N LEU A 73 5.87 12.44 -14.28
CA LEU A 73 5.24 11.93 -13.06
C LEU A 73 5.55 12.83 -11.86
N ASP A 74 6.81 13.25 -11.70
CA ASP A 74 7.22 14.17 -10.61
C ASP A 74 6.49 15.54 -10.73
N GLU A 75 6.37 16.11 -11.93
CA GLU A 75 5.62 17.36 -12.17
C GLU A 75 4.14 17.21 -11.77
N LEU A 76 3.51 16.10 -12.18
CA LEU A 76 2.10 15.85 -11.87
C LEU A 76 1.87 15.50 -10.40
N ALA A 77 2.82 14.82 -9.76
CA ALA A 77 2.79 14.58 -8.33
C ALA A 77 2.81 15.90 -7.55
N GLN A 78 3.76 16.79 -7.88
CA GLN A 78 3.87 18.11 -7.24
C GLN A 78 2.62 18.95 -7.46
N LYS A 79 2.07 18.95 -8.69
CA LYS A 79 0.84 19.67 -9.00
C LYS A 79 -0.36 19.15 -8.23
N GLY A 80 -0.46 17.81 -8.09
CA GLY A 80 -1.51 17.18 -7.30
C GLY A 80 -1.40 17.54 -5.83
N ASN A 81 -0.19 17.49 -5.25
CA ASN A 81 0.07 17.87 -3.86
C ASN A 81 -0.29 19.34 -3.60
N GLN A 82 0.06 20.25 -4.53
CA GLN A 82 -0.34 21.65 -4.40
C GLN A 82 -1.86 21.82 -4.38
N PHE A 83 -2.58 21.13 -5.25
CA PHE A 83 -4.04 21.14 -5.26
C PHE A 83 -4.63 20.57 -3.95
N GLU A 84 -4.02 19.52 -3.41
CA GLU A 84 -4.42 18.94 -2.12
C GLU A 84 -4.24 19.93 -0.98
N GLU A 85 -3.08 20.60 -0.89
CA GLU A 85 -2.81 21.65 0.11
C GLU A 85 -3.81 22.83 0.01
N GLU A 86 -4.30 23.13 -1.21
CA GLU A 86 -5.31 24.15 -1.47
C GLU A 86 -6.76 23.61 -1.29
N GLU A 87 -6.92 22.38 -0.79
CA GLU A 87 -8.20 21.67 -0.65
C GLU A 87 -8.98 21.49 -1.97
N GLN A 88 -8.29 21.60 -3.11
CA GLN A 88 -8.83 21.38 -4.46
C GLN A 88 -8.74 19.89 -4.81
N TYR A 89 -9.50 19.08 -4.09
CA TYR A 89 -9.37 17.62 -4.12
C TYR A 89 -9.68 16.97 -5.48
N GLU A 90 -10.64 17.52 -6.22
CA GLU A 90 -10.99 17.02 -7.55
C GLU A 90 -9.87 17.26 -8.56
N GLU A 91 -9.23 18.41 -8.50
CA GLU A 91 -8.07 18.80 -9.33
C GLU A 91 -6.84 17.96 -8.98
N ALA A 92 -6.59 17.69 -7.68
CA ALA A 92 -5.54 16.80 -7.21
C ALA A 92 -5.71 15.39 -7.77
N ILE A 93 -6.89 14.80 -7.59
CA ILE A 93 -7.23 13.46 -8.14
C ILE A 93 -7.05 13.43 -9.66
N GLN A 94 -7.44 14.49 -10.36
CA GLN A 94 -7.30 14.54 -11.82
C GLN A 94 -5.82 14.58 -12.25
N ALA A 95 -4.98 15.35 -11.57
CA ALA A 95 -3.54 15.42 -11.84
C ALA A 95 -2.86 14.04 -11.61
N TRP A 96 -3.20 13.34 -10.52
CA TRP A 96 -2.65 12.01 -10.26
C TRP A 96 -3.20 10.92 -11.20
N LYS A 97 -4.44 11.02 -11.65
CA LYS A 97 -4.98 10.13 -12.71
C LYS A 97 -4.30 10.37 -14.05
N GLU A 98 -3.96 11.62 -14.37
CA GLU A 98 -3.16 11.94 -15.55
C GLU A 98 -1.78 11.29 -15.43
N ALA A 99 -1.12 11.37 -14.27
CA ALA A 99 0.14 10.68 -14.00
C ALA A 99 0.03 9.17 -14.21
N LEU A 100 -0.98 8.52 -13.62
CA LEU A 100 -1.22 7.09 -13.83
C LEU A 100 -1.36 6.74 -15.32
N SER A 101 -2.01 7.59 -16.12
CA SER A 101 -2.19 7.34 -17.56
C SER A 101 -0.90 7.37 -18.36
N LEU A 102 0.18 7.96 -17.82
CA LEU A 102 1.50 7.99 -18.46
C LEU A 102 2.34 6.73 -18.15
N ILE A 103 1.96 5.97 -17.14
CA ILE A 103 2.64 4.72 -16.79
C ILE A 103 2.22 3.65 -17.81
N PRO A 104 3.18 2.96 -18.46
CA PRO A 104 2.86 1.92 -19.44
C PRO A 104 2.08 0.76 -18.85
N GLU A 105 1.25 0.13 -19.66
CA GLU A 105 0.59 -1.12 -19.25
C GLU A 105 1.55 -2.33 -19.35
N PRO A 106 1.50 -3.26 -18.40
CA PRO A 106 0.57 -3.30 -17.25
C PRO A 106 1.11 -2.47 -16.06
N GLN A 107 0.38 -1.42 -15.69
CA GLN A 107 0.79 -0.45 -14.66
C GLN A 107 1.13 -1.08 -13.30
N GLN A 108 0.56 -2.23 -13.00
CA GLN A 108 0.77 -2.95 -11.74
C GLN A 108 2.22 -3.44 -11.51
N PHE A 109 3.08 -3.34 -12.50
CA PHE A 109 4.49 -3.70 -12.35
C PHE A 109 5.40 -2.52 -11.98
N TYR A 110 4.86 -1.30 -11.95
CA TYR A 110 5.61 -0.09 -11.64
C TYR A 110 5.29 0.37 -10.22
N SER A 111 6.32 0.57 -9.40
CA SER A 111 6.16 1.01 -8.01
C SER A 111 5.54 2.41 -7.89
N GLU A 112 5.77 3.26 -8.88
CA GLU A 112 5.20 4.61 -8.95
C GLU A 112 3.65 4.58 -8.93
N THR A 113 3.04 3.52 -9.46
CA THR A 113 1.59 3.32 -9.42
C THR A 113 1.04 3.27 -7.99
N ILE A 114 1.81 2.69 -7.05
CA ILE A 114 1.40 2.57 -5.65
C ILE A 114 1.19 3.96 -5.05
N TRP A 115 2.13 4.88 -5.28
CA TRP A 115 2.08 6.21 -4.72
C TRP A 115 0.84 6.98 -5.21
N PHE A 116 0.58 7.00 -6.52
CA PHE A 116 -0.59 7.73 -7.07
C PHE A 116 -1.91 7.12 -6.62
N LEU A 117 -2.00 5.79 -6.55
CA LEU A 117 -3.21 5.12 -6.04
C LEU A 117 -3.43 5.41 -4.57
N ALA A 118 -2.35 5.43 -3.77
CA ALA A 118 -2.43 5.75 -2.35
C ALA A 118 -2.87 7.21 -2.12
N ALA A 119 -2.30 8.17 -2.87
CA ALA A 119 -2.67 9.58 -2.78
C ALA A 119 -4.16 9.82 -3.14
N ILE A 120 -4.63 9.20 -4.24
CA ILE A 120 -6.05 9.27 -4.62
C ILE A 120 -6.94 8.61 -3.54
N GLY A 121 -6.50 7.47 -3.01
CA GLY A 121 -7.21 6.75 -1.96
C GLY A 121 -7.32 7.58 -0.68
N ASP A 122 -6.27 8.30 -0.32
CA ASP A 122 -6.24 9.13 0.88
C ASP A 122 -7.23 10.29 0.81
N ILE A 123 -7.34 10.98 -0.33
CA ILE A 123 -8.41 11.97 -0.52
C ILE A 123 -9.80 11.35 -0.37
N TYR A 124 -10.03 10.17 -0.96
CA TYR A 124 -11.32 9.51 -0.77
C TYR A 124 -11.57 9.14 0.69
N PHE A 125 -10.53 8.74 1.43
CA PHE A 125 -10.61 8.46 2.86
C PHE A 125 -10.98 9.71 3.66
N GLN A 126 -10.28 10.83 3.45
CA GLN A 126 -10.57 12.12 4.09
C GLN A 126 -12.02 12.59 3.81
N LYS A 127 -12.51 12.35 2.60
CA LYS A 127 -13.91 12.63 2.20
C LYS A 127 -14.90 11.57 2.71
N LYS A 128 -14.48 10.61 3.55
CA LYS A 128 -15.29 9.50 4.09
C LYS A 128 -15.95 8.64 3.01
N GLN A 129 -15.36 8.56 1.84
CA GLN A 129 -15.77 7.69 0.73
C GLN A 129 -14.99 6.38 0.81
N TYR A 130 -15.20 5.65 1.92
CA TYR A 130 -14.34 4.53 2.33
C TYR A 130 -14.29 3.37 1.33
N GLU A 131 -15.38 3.10 0.61
CA GLU A 131 -15.41 2.07 -0.43
C GLU A 131 -14.47 2.44 -1.59
N LYS A 132 -14.47 3.71 -2.03
CA LYS A 132 -13.57 4.17 -3.10
C LYS A 132 -12.12 4.22 -2.63
N ALA A 133 -11.90 4.64 -1.39
CA ALA A 133 -10.58 4.61 -0.77
C ALA A 133 -10.05 3.17 -0.73
N HIS A 134 -10.86 2.23 -0.26
CA HIS A 134 -10.53 0.80 -0.23
C HIS A 134 -10.16 0.27 -1.62
N GLU A 135 -10.92 0.60 -2.66
CA GLU A 135 -10.59 0.17 -4.04
C GLU A 135 -9.21 0.68 -4.51
N CYS A 136 -8.85 1.91 -4.16
CA CYS A 136 -7.55 2.48 -4.51
C CYS A 136 -6.42 1.78 -3.75
N PHE A 137 -6.56 1.61 -2.45
CA PHE A 137 -5.55 0.95 -1.62
C PHE A 137 -5.43 -0.55 -1.92
N ASP A 138 -6.52 -1.24 -2.26
CA ASP A 138 -6.44 -2.65 -2.67
C ASP A 138 -5.70 -2.83 -3.99
N LYS A 139 -5.89 -1.92 -4.96
CA LYS A 139 -5.08 -1.88 -6.18
C LYS A 139 -3.61 -1.59 -5.88
N ALA A 140 -3.31 -0.65 -4.98
CA ALA A 140 -1.95 -0.34 -4.55
C ALA A 140 -1.29 -1.56 -3.89
N ARG A 141 -2.00 -2.24 -3.00
CA ARG A 141 -1.55 -3.49 -2.36
C ARG A 141 -1.27 -4.59 -3.37
N GLY A 142 -2.14 -4.73 -4.38
CA GLY A 142 -2.02 -5.74 -5.43
C GLY A 142 -0.93 -5.45 -6.48
N ASN A 143 -0.12 -4.40 -6.30
CA ASN A 143 0.97 -4.07 -7.21
C ASN A 143 2.05 -5.17 -7.19
N LEU A 144 2.51 -5.55 -8.37
CA LEU A 144 3.44 -6.67 -8.60
C LEU A 144 4.92 -6.25 -8.58
N SER A 145 5.24 -4.98 -8.34
CA SER A 145 6.64 -4.54 -8.11
C SER A 145 7.23 -5.11 -6.82
N GLY A 146 6.38 -5.67 -5.94
CA GLY A 146 6.77 -6.23 -4.65
C GLY A 146 6.66 -5.23 -3.49
N GLU A 147 6.45 -3.95 -3.76
CA GLU A 147 6.40 -2.90 -2.73
C GLU A 147 5.00 -2.69 -2.14
N GLY A 148 3.94 -3.00 -2.88
CA GLY A 148 2.56 -2.72 -2.44
C GLY A 148 2.13 -3.56 -1.23
N TYR A 149 2.46 -4.84 -1.23
CA TYR A 149 2.06 -5.78 -0.16
C TYR A 149 2.81 -5.57 1.15
N GLY A 150 4.02 -5.03 1.08
CA GLY A 150 4.85 -4.69 2.23
C GLY A 150 4.76 -3.22 2.66
N ASN A 151 3.88 -2.42 2.05
CA ASN A 151 3.76 -1.00 2.37
C ASN A 151 2.89 -0.79 3.61
N PRO A 152 3.45 -0.33 4.75
CA PRO A 152 2.71 -0.21 6.00
C PRO A 152 1.58 0.82 5.92
N PHE A 153 1.77 1.93 5.21
CA PHE A 153 0.73 2.94 5.01
C PHE A 153 -0.47 2.37 4.24
N VAL A 154 -0.22 1.61 3.16
CA VAL A 154 -1.29 0.96 2.40
C VAL A 154 -2.04 -0.06 3.27
N MET A 155 -1.32 -0.82 4.12
CA MET A 155 -1.96 -1.74 5.06
C MET A 155 -2.80 -1.01 6.10
N LEU A 156 -2.29 0.08 6.68
CA LEU A 156 -3.03 0.91 7.63
C LEU A 156 -4.35 1.39 7.01
N ARG A 157 -4.26 2.08 5.87
CA ARG A 157 -5.43 2.65 5.19
C ARG A 157 -6.44 1.60 4.74
N LEU A 158 -5.99 0.41 4.33
CA LEU A 158 -6.90 -0.72 4.05
C LEU A 158 -7.64 -1.17 5.32
N GLY A 159 -6.91 -1.32 6.42
CA GLY A 159 -7.52 -1.71 7.70
C GLY A 159 -8.54 -0.70 8.20
N GLU A 160 -8.22 0.56 8.11
CA GLU A 160 -9.10 1.68 8.45
C GLU A 160 -10.36 1.69 7.57
N CYS A 161 -10.19 1.61 6.24
CA CYS A 161 -11.33 1.51 5.32
C CYS A 161 -12.20 0.30 5.63
N CYS A 162 -11.61 -0.88 5.84
CA CYS A 162 -12.35 -2.09 6.18
C CYS A 162 -13.17 -1.91 7.46
N LEU A 163 -12.61 -1.28 8.49
CA LEU A 163 -13.34 -1.01 9.72
C LEU A 163 -14.52 -0.07 9.48
N GLU A 164 -14.32 1.00 8.71
CA GLU A 164 -15.36 1.99 8.43
C GLU A 164 -16.52 1.43 7.58
N ILE A 165 -16.24 0.45 6.70
CA ILE A 165 -17.28 -0.24 5.91
C ILE A 165 -17.87 -1.47 6.61
N GLY A 166 -17.40 -1.80 7.83
CA GLY A 166 -17.92 -2.91 8.65
C GLY A 166 -17.31 -4.28 8.33
N ASP A 167 -16.21 -4.35 7.59
CA ASP A 167 -15.45 -5.58 7.36
C ASP A 167 -14.40 -5.80 8.45
N GLU A 168 -14.87 -6.14 9.64
CA GLU A 168 -14.04 -6.31 10.84
C GLU A 168 -12.93 -7.37 10.67
N LYS A 169 -13.19 -8.42 9.90
CA LYS A 169 -12.21 -9.48 9.68
C LYS A 169 -10.98 -8.97 8.94
N ASN A 170 -11.19 -8.30 7.81
CA ASN A 170 -10.10 -7.75 7.03
C ASN A 170 -9.48 -6.52 7.71
N ALA A 171 -10.28 -5.73 8.43
CA ALA A 171 -9.77 -4.64 9.26
C ALA A 171 -8.72 -5.11 10.25
N THR A 172 -9.04 -6.14 11.05
CA THR A 172 -8.10 -6.72 12.03
C THR A 172 -6.82 -7.22 11.33
N GLU A 173 -6.95 -7.90 10.19
CA GLU A 173 -5.79 -8.43 9.46
C GLU A 173 -4.86 -7.31 8.97
N TYR A 174 -5.42 -6.29 8.31
CA TYR A 174 -4.60 -5.21 7.73
C TYR A 174 -4.00 -4.29 8.80
N LEU A 175 -4.75 -3.93 9.84
CA LEU A 175 -4.23 -3.15 10.97
C LEU A 175 -3.11 -3.90 11.69
N LEU A 176 -3.25 -5.22 11.90
CA LEU A 176 -2.19 -6.03 12.49
C LEU A 176 -0.94 -6.06 11.61
N ARG A 177 -1.08 -6.13 10.29
CA ARG A 177 0.06 -6.07 9.37
C ARG A 177 0.77 -4.73 9.44
N ALA A 178 0.02 -3.62 9.45
CA ALA A 178 0.58 -2.27 9.62
C ALA A 178 1.38 -2.18 10.93
N TYR A 179 0.81 -2.65 12.03
CA TYR A 179 1.48 -2.73 13.32
C TYR A 179 2.74 -3.61 13.29
N MET A 180 2.71 -4.75 12.60
CA MET A 180 3.88 -5.64 12.50
C MET A 180 5.04 -5.02 11.71
N PHE A 181 4.76 -4.09 10.79
CA PHE A 181 5.79 -3.41 10.00
C PHE A 181 6.41 -2.21 10.73
N GLU A 182 5.60 -1.36 11.36
CA GLU A 182 6.01 -0.06 11.90
C GLU A 182 5.75 0.08 13.41
N GLY A 183 5.15 -0.94 14.04
CA GLY A 183 4.79 -0.85 15.45
C GLY A 183 3.63 0.10 15.70
N ARG A 184 3.57 0.61 16.93
CA ARG A 184 2.54 1.55 17.36
C ARG A 184 2.66 2.92 16.67
N GLU A 185 3.87 3.28 16.27
CA GLU A 185 4.17 4.61 15.73
C GLU A 185 3.32 4.98 14.51
N ILE A 186 2.91 3.97 13.72
CA ILE A 186 2.06 4.20 12.53
C ILE A 186 0.64 4.70 12.88
N PHE A 187 0.20 4.52 14.13
CA PHE A 187 -1.10 4.97 14.61
C PHE A 187 -1.02 6.26 15.43
N GLU A 188 0.17 6.83 15.57
CA GLU A 188 0.36 8.07 16.31
C GLU A 188 -0.16 9.26 15.48
N PRO A 189 -0.54 10.37 16.14
CA PRO A 189 -0.95 11.58 15.43
C PRO A 189 0.08 12.02 14.40
N ASP A 190 -0.39 12.51 13.27
CA ASP A 190 0.47 13.14 12.28
C ASP A 190 1.08 14.46 12.78
N GLU A 191 1.95 15.10 11.96
CA GLU A 191 2.60 16.35 12.30
C GLU A 191 1.60 17.51 12.54
N ASP A 192 0.40 17.42 11.99
CA ASP A 192 -0.70 18.38 12.15
C ASP A 192 -1.54 18.11 13.40
N GLY A 193 -1.25 17.03 14.14
CA GLY A 193 -1.91 16.65 15.38
C GLY A 193 -3.25 15.94 15.17
N ASN A 194 -3.51 15.41 13.99
CA ASN A 194 -4.68 14.62 13.71
C ASN A 194 -4.52 13.21 14.33
N ASP A 195 -5.38 12.87 15.30
CA ASP A 195 -5.30 11.65 16.12
C ASP A 195 -6.33 10.59 15.69
N ASP A 196 -6.60 10.50 14.40
CA ASP A 196 -7.54 9.50 13.88
C ASP A 196 -7.02 8.07 14.07
N GLY A 197 -5.70 7.87 14.05
CA GLY A 197 -5.04 6.58 14.21
C GLY A 197 -5.35 5.89 15.54
N LYS A 198 -5.56 6.65 16.61
CA LYS A 198 -5.88 6.12 17.94
C LYS A 198 -7.11 5.21 17.96
N LYS A 199 -8.16 5.57 17.23
CA LYS A 199 -9.39 4.76 17.12
C LYS A 199 -9.08 3.36 16.59
N TYR A 200 -8.24 3.26 15.57
CA TYR A 200 -7.90 2.01 14.91
C TYR A 200 -6.93 1.18 15.74
N PHE A 201 -6.01 1.84 16.45
CA PHE A 201 -5.14 1.16 17.40
C PHE A 201 -5.92 0.58 18.58
N ASP A 202 -6.84 1.35 19.17
CA ASP A 202 -7.69 0.88 20.26
C ASP A 202 -8.57 -0.31 19.80
N TYR A 203 -9.08 -0.26 18.57
CA TYR A 203 -9.79 -1.41 17.97
C TYR A 203 -8.87 -2.63 17.88
N LEU A 204 -7.67 -2.49 17.34
CA LEU A 204 -6.70 -3.59 17.18
C LEU A 204 -6.38 -4.24 18.53
N ARG A 205 -6.13 -3.45 19.58
CA ARG A 205 -5.84 -3.94 20.93
C ARG A 205 -6.97 -4.75 21.56
N THR A 206 -8.21 -4.49 21.19
CA THR A 206 -9.36 -5.24 21.71
C THR A 206 -9.56 -6.58 20.97
N HIS A 207 -9.00 -6.74 19.79
CA HIS A 207 -9.21 -7.93 18.94
C HIS A 207 -7.98 -8.82 18.81
N VAL A 208 -6.81 -8.34 19.22
CA VAL A 208 -5.54 -9.09 19.12
C VAL A 208 -4.80 -9.03 20.46
N GLU A 209 -4.40 -10.19 20.95
CA GLU A 209 -3.63 -10.30 22.20
C GLU A 209 -2.18 -9.82 22.01
N ASN A 210 -1.58 -9.27 23.07
CA ASN A 210 -0.18 -8.82 23.12
C ASN A 210 0.17 -7.65 22.16
N ILE A 211 -0.77 -6.77 21.88
CA ILE A 211 -0.53 -5.48 21.23
C ILE A 211 -0.26 -4.43 22.32
N GLU A 212 0.94 -3.80 22.29
CA GLU A 212 1.39 -2.80 23.29
C GLU A 212 1.49 -1.39 22.67
#